data_1d29dcae169f9d9252d313aafcbfbf3b
#
_entry.id   1d29dcae169f9d9252d313aafcbfbf3b
#
_cell.length_a   1.000
_cell.length_b   1.000
_cell.length_c   1.000
_cell.angle_alpha   90.00
_cell.angle_beta   90.00
_cell.angle_gamma   90.00
#
_symmetry.space_group_name_H-M   'P 1'
#
loop_
_entity.id
_entity.type
_entity.pdbx_description
1 polymer ?
#
loop_
_entity_poly.entity_id
_entity_poly.type
_entity_poly.pdbx_seq_one_letter_code
_entity_poly.pdbx_strand_id
1 'polypeptide(L)'
;MSFTNGSSLLDTVVLAVVSKEGTYGYKITQDVRSVIDISESTLYPVLRRLQKDGMLETYDVEVDGRNRRYYKITANGMIKLDEQRSEWKKFSEQINFVLFGNKKI
;
A
#
# COMPACT_ATOMS: atom_id res chain seq x y z
N MET A 1 16.36 -6.40 1.89
CA MET A 1 15.62 -5.39 1.53
C MET A 1 14.63 -5.77 0.56
N SER A 2 13.63 -5.20 0.59
CA SER A 2 12.48 -5.74 0.00
C SER A 2 12.00 -5.08 -1.25
N PHE A 3 12.62 -4.03 -1.72
CA PHE A 3 12.09 -3.32 -2.89
C PHE A 3 12.69 -3.76 -4.21
N THR A 4 13.45 -4.85 -4.18
CA THR A 4 13.98 -5.40 -5.42
C THR A 4 12.91 -6.14 -6.21
N ASN A 5 11.75 -6.42 -5.60
CA ASN A 5 10.65 -6.99 -6.34
C ASN A 5 9.44 -6.08 -6.23
N GLY A 6 8.57 -6.13 -7.22
CA GLY A 6 7.45 -5.21 -7.32
C GLY A 6 6.38 -5.41 -6.26
N SER A 7 6.29 -6.59 -5.66
CA SER A 7 5.22 -6.83 -4.71
C SER A 7 5.43 -6.07 -3.41
N SER A 8 6.68 -5.86 -2.98
CA SER A 8 6.94 -5.08 -1.78
C SER A 8 6.56 -3.63 -1.95
N LEU A 9 6.86 -3.07 -3.11
CA LEU A 9 6.49 -1.69 -3.38
C LEU A 9 4.98 -1.53 -3.40
N LEU A 10 4.29 -2.45 -4.05
CA LEU A 10 2.85 -2.38 -4.16
C LEU A 10 2.19 -2.51 -2.80
N ASP A 11 2.65 -3.47 -1.98
CA ASP A 11 2.14 -3.62 -0.63
C ASP A 11 2.30 -2.33 0.17
N THR A 12 3.45 -1.69 0.04
CA THR A 12 3.74 -0.46 0.78
C THR A 12 2.82 0.66 0.36
N VAL A 13 2.59 0.80 -0.94
CA VAL A 13 1.71 1.86 -1.44
C VAL A 13 0.28 1.62 -0.96
N VAL A 14 -0.19 0.37 -1.01
CA VAL A 14 -1.53 0.05 -0.54
C VAL A 14 -1.67 0.35 0.95
N LEU A 15 -0.70 -0.07 1.77
CA LEU A 15 -0.74 0.21 3.19
C LEU A 15 -0.75 1.71 3.47
N ALA A 16 0.05 2.47 2.72
CA ALA A 16 0.10 3.92 2.90
C ALA A 16 -1.22 4.58 2.56
N VAL A 17 -1.86 4.15 1.49
CA VAL A 17 -3.16 4.70 1.10
C VAL A 17 -4.20 4.41 2.17
N VAL A 18 -4.25 3.16 2.65
CA VAL A 18 -5.24 2.79 3.66
C VAL A 18 -4.95 3.46 5.00
N SER A 19 -3.68 3.74 5.29
CA SER A 19 -3.31 4.36 6.57
C SER A 19 -3.86 5.77 6.73
N LYS A 20 -4.13 6.45 5.61
CA LYS A 20 -4.63 7.81 5.69
C LYS A 20 -6.08 7.83 6.11
N GLU A 21 -6.83 6.88 5.63
CA GLU A 21 -8.24 6.85 5.94
C GLU A 21 -8.80 5.52 5.50
N GLY A 22 -9.50 4.84 6.38
CA GLY A 22 -10.16 3.58 6.03
C GLY A 22 -11.25 3.87 5.01
N THR A 23 -11.36 3.02 4.00
CA THR A 23 -12.38 3.20 2.98
C THR A 23 -12.60 1.87 2.27
N TYR A 24 -13.47 1.87 1.28
CA TYR A 24 -13.84 0.63 0.61
C TYR A 24 -12.85 0.33 -0.54
N GLY A 25 -12.87 -0.93 -0.97
CA GLY A 25 -11.85 -1.44 -1.87
C GLY A 25 -11.71 -0.66 -3.18
N TYR A 26 -12.84 -0.29 -3.78
CA TYR A 26 -12.78 0.43 -5.04
C TYR A 26 -12.05 1.77 -4.89
N LYS A 27 -12.34 2.50 -3.81
CA LYS A 27 -11.68 3.78 -3.59
C LYS A 27 -10.18 3.60 -3.37
N ILE A 28 -9.80 2.55 -2.62
CA ILE A 28 -8.40 2.25 -2.41
C ILE A 28 -7.70 1.97 -3.74
N THR A 29 -8.33 1.17 -4.60
CA THR A 29 -7.70 0.85 -5.88
C THR A 29 -7.57 2.09 -6.75
N GLN A 30 -8.56 2.99 -6.71
CA GLN A 30 -8.46 4.22 -7.47
C GLN A 30 -7.30 5.10 -6.97
N ASP A 31 -7.15 5.20 -5.67
CA ASP A 31 -6.07 6.01 -5.10
C ASP A 31 -4.70 5.42 -5.44
N VAL A 32 -4.55 4.10 -5.39
CA VAL A 32 -3.30 3.47 -5.76
C VAL A 32 -3.01 3.68 -7.23
N ARG A 33 -4.04 3.54 -8.08
CA ARG A 33 -3.86 3.69 -9.52
C ARG A 33 -3.54 5.12 -9.94
N SER A 34 -3.81 6.07 -9.07
CA SER A 34 -3.42 7.45 -9.38
C SER A 34 -1.91 7.65 -9.32
N VAL A 35 -1.17 6.74 -8.68
CA VAL A 35 0.29 6.86 -8.59
C VAL A 35 1.02 5.71 -9.25
N ILE A 36 0.37 4.57 -9.44
CA ILE A 36 1.00 3.42 -10.09
C ILE A 36 0.06 2.91 -11.17
N ASP A 37 0.60 2.68 -12.35
CA ASP A 37 -0.18 2.18 -13.48
C ASP A 37 -0.35 0.67 -13.34
N ILE A 38 -1.45 0.27 -12.70
CA ILE A 38 -1.70 -1.13 -12.41
C ILE A 38 -3.19 -1.38 -12.45
N SER A 39 -3.61 -2.58 -12.81
CA SER A 39 -5.02 -2.88 -12.97
C SER A 39 -5.70 -3.21 -11.64
N GLU A 40 -7.01 -3.02 -11.61
CA GLU A 40 -7.79 -3.41 -10.44
C GLU A 40 -7.69 -4.90 -10.16
N SER A 41 -7.65 -5.70 -11.22
CA SER A 41 -7.58 -7.15 -11.05
C SER A 41 -6.28 -7.58 -10.38
N THR A 42 -5.24 -6.78 -10.49
CA THR A 42 -3.99 -7.05 -9.77
C THR A 42 -4.05 -6.57 -8.33
N LEU A 43 -4.79 -5.49 -8.09
CA LEU A 43 -4.83 -4.88 -6.76
C LEU A 43 -5.73 -5.58 -5.77
N TYR A 44 -6.88 -6.10 -6.20
CA TYR A 44 -7.78 -6.77 -5.26
C TYR A 44 -7.13 -7.97 -4.56
N PRO A 45 -6.36 -8.81 -5.25
CA PRO A 45 -5.65 -9.88 -4.55
C PRO A 45 -4.66 -9.38 -3.50
N VAL A 46 -4.05 -8.21 -3.74
CA VAL A 46 -3.12 -7.62 -2.77
C VAL A 46 -3.88 -7.24 -1.49
N LEU A 47 -5.05 -6.62 -1.64
CA LEU A 47 -5.87 -6.27 -0.50
C LEU A 47 -6.24 -7.51 0.31
N ARG A 48 -6.65 -8.58 -0.36
CA ARG A 48 -7.04 -9.81 0.31
C ARG A 48 -5.87 -10.45 1.03
N ARG A 49 -4.70 -10.45 0.40
CA ARG A 49 -3.52 -11.03 1.03
C ARG A 49 -3.07 -10.24 2.25
N LEU A 50 -3.09 -8.93 2.16
CA LEU A 50 -2.72 -8.09 3.30
C LEU A 50 -3.70 -8.27 4.46
N GLN A 51 -4.97 -8.47 4.15
CA GLN A 51 -5.95 -8.75 5.19
C GLN A 51 -5.69 -10.12 5.82
N LYS A 52 -5.41 -11.11 5.00
CA LYS A 52 -5.12 -12.45 5.50
C LYS A 52 -3.88 -12.45 6.38
N ASP A 53 -2.90 -11.62 6.04
CA ASP A 53 -1.66 -11.54 6.78
C ASP A 53 -1.75 -10.65 8.02
N GLY A 54 -2.94 -10.10 8.29
CA GLY A 54 -3.13 -9.31 9.49
C GLY A 54 -2.68 -7.86 9.40
N MET A 55 -2.35 -7.38 8.21
CA MET A 55 -1.92 -5.99 8.02
C MET A 55 -3.10 -5.05 7.82
N LEU A 56 -4.20 -5.60 7.29
CA LEU A 56 -5.45 -4.86 7.12
C LEU A 56 -6.57 -5.64 7.79
N GLU A 57 -7.60 -4.93 8.20
CA GLU A 57 -8.82 -5.60 8.66
C GLU A 57 -9.99 -4.99 7.91
N THR A 58 -11.09 -5.73 7.86
CA THR A 58 -12.25 -5.31 7.10
C THR A 58 -13.45 -5.15 8.01
N TYR A 59 -14.34 -4.28 7.60
CA TYR A 59 -15.64 -4.12 8.24
C TYR A 59 -16.64 -3.73 7.16
N ASP A 60 -17.90 -4.06 7.39
CA ASP A 60 -18.92 -3.78 6.41
C ASP A 60 -19.68 -2.52 6.82
N VAL A 61 -20.00 -1.72 5.81
CA VAL A 61 -20.79 -0.51 6.02
C VAL A 61 -21.94 -0.56 5.03
N GLU A 62 -23.14 -0.30 5.50
CA GLU A 62 -24.31 -0.24 4.62
C GLU A 62 -24.42 1.17 4.06
N VAL A 63 -24.44 1.27 2.73
CA VAL A 63 -24.56 2.54 2.04
C VAL A 63 -25.65 2.35 1.00
N ASP A 64 -26.71 3.13 1.09
CA ASP A 64 -27.83 3.08 0.16
C ASP A 64 -28.38 1.66 -0.01
N GLY A 65 -28.51 0.94 1.09
CA GLY A 65 -29.09 -0.38 1.08
C GLY A 65 -28.15 -1.49 0.63
N ARG A 66 -26.89 -1.18 0.39
CA ARG A 66 -25.92 -2.17 0.00
C ARG A 66 -24.79 -2.22 1.00
N ASN A 67 -24.29 -3.42 1.26
CA ASN A 67 -23.14 -3.58 2.11
C ASN A 67 -21.88 -3.34 1.29
N ARG A 68 -21.00 -2.50 1.80
CA ARG A 68 -19.70 -2.32 1.20
C ARG A 68 -18.63 -2.76 2.17
N ARG A 69 -17.62 -3.42 1.65
CA ARG A 69 -16.50 -3.86 2.45
C ARG A 69 -15.47 -2.75 2.53
N TYR A 70 -15.23 -2.30 3.75
CA TYR A 70 -14.23 -1.29 4.03
C TYR A 70 -12.99 -1.95 4.59
N TYR A 71 -11.86 -1.31 4.39
CA TYR A 71 -10.57 -1.77 4.91
C TYR A 71 -9.99 -0.70 5.80
N LYS A 72 -9.29 -1.12 6.85
CA LYS A 72 -8.48 -0.18 7.61
C LYS A 72 -7.21 -0.89 8.03
N ILE A 73 -6.18 -0.10 8.31
CA ILE A 73 -4.88 -0.66 8.65
C ILE A 73 -4.87 -1.09 10.11
N THR A 74 -4.22 -2.22 10.40
CA THR A 74 -4.09 -2.71 11.76
C THR A 74 -2.83 -2.14 12.40
N ALA A 75 -2.64 -2.37 13.70
CA ALA A 75 -1.40 -2.00 14.36
C ALA A 75 -0.21 -2.68 13.69
N ASN A 76 -0.34 -3.97 13.34
CA ASN A 76 0.73 -4.68 12.63
C ASN A 76 0.98 -4.06 11.26
N GLY A 77 -0.08 -3.62 10.59
CA GLY A 77 0.07 -2.95 9.31
C GLY A 77 0.84 -1.65 9.43
N MET A 78 0.59 -0.89 10.50
CA MET A 78 1.33 0.35 10.72
C MET A 78 2.80 0.10 10.97
N ILE A 79 3.11 -0.93 11.75
CA ILE A 79 4.51 -1.30 12.00
C ILE A 79 5.20 -1.65 10.68
N LYS A 80 4.52 -2.47 9.88
CA LYS A 80 5.06 -2.87 8.58
C LYS A 80 5.28 -1.65 7.68
N LEU A 81 4.31 -0.76 7.65
CA LEU A 81 4.41 0.44 6.83
C LEU A 81 5.61 1.30 7.24
N ASP A 82 5.81 1.47 8.54
CA ASP A 82 6.93 2.29 9.02
C ASP A 82 8.27 1.65 8.66
N GLU A 83 8.37 0.32 8.76
CA GLU A 83 9.58 -0.38 8.35
C GLU A 83 9.84 -0.17 6.86
N GLN A 84 8.78 -0.28 6.06
CA GLN A 84 8.91 -0.12 4.63
C GLN A 84 9.26 1.31 4.22
N ARG A 85 8.76 2.29 4.97
CA ARG A 85 9.14 3.69 4.72
C ARG A 85 10.63 3.90 4.91
N SER A 86 11.21 3.33 5.96
CA SER A 86 12.64 3.42 6.20
C SER A 86 13.44 2.74 5.10
N GLU A 87 12.99 1.55 4.69
CA GLU A 87 13.65 0.82 3.62
C GLU A 87 13.60 1.60 2.31
N TRP A 88 12.45 2.16 2.01
CA TRP A 88 12.28 2.91 0.78
C TRP A 88 13.18 4.14 0.76
N LYS A 89 13.30 4.83 1.89
CA LYS A 89 14.13 6.02 1.95
C LYS A 89 15.57 5.69 1.59
N LYS A 90 16.11 4.61 2.17
CA LYS A 90 17.46 4.20 1.85
C LYS A 90 17.61 3.78 0.40
N PHE A 91 16.67 2.96 -0.07
CA PHE A 91 16.74 2.42 -1.41
C PHE A 91 16.64 3.55 -2.44
N SER A 92 15.70 4.47 -2.24
CA SER A 92 15.51 5.55 -3.21
C SER A 92 16.71 6.48 -3.26
N GLU A 93 17.37 6.71 -2.12
CA GLU A 93 18.57 7.53 -2.13
C GLU A 93 19.69 6.87 -2.93
N GLN A 94 19.83 5.55 -2.80
CA GLN A 94 20.83 4.82 -3.56
C GLN A 94 20.54 4.86 -5.05
N ILE A 95 19.28 4.68 -5.40
CA ILE A 95 18.88 4.70 -6.81
C ILE A 95 19.06 6.10 -7.39
N ASN A 96 18.69 7.12 -6.64
CA ASN A 96 18.86 8.51 -7.09
C ASN A 96 20.33 8.83 -7.32
N PHE A 97 21.22 8.33 -6.47
CA PHE A 97 22.63 8.53 -6.65
C PHE A 97 23.11 7.94 -7.99
N VAL A 98 22.64 6.74 -8.32
CA VAL A 98 23.04 6.11 -9.57
C VAL A 98 22.44 6.83 -10.75
N LEU A 99 21.15 7.18 -10.67
CA LEU A 99 20.47 7.76 -11.82
C LEU A 99 20.93 9.18 -12.13
N PHE A 100 21.21 9.95 -11.10
CA PHE A 100 21.48 11.38 -11.29
C PHE A 100 22.91 11.76 -10.98
N GLY A 101 23.74 10.83 -10.53
CA GLY A 101 25.14 11.12 -10.23
C GLY A 101 25.37 12.03 -9.05
N ASN A 102 24.39 12.23 -8.18
CA ASN A 102 24.51 13.11 -7.09
C ASN A 102 25.02 12.46 -5.94
N LYS A 103 25.60 13.17 -5.12
CA LYS A 103 25.94 12.72 -4.05
C LYS A 103 25.03 12.75 -3.14
N LYS A 104 25.05 12.58 -2.24
CA LYS A 104 24.25 12.63 -1.29
C LYS A 104 23.36 13.41 -1.23
N ILE A 105 22.56 13.19 -0.95
CA ILE A 105 21.50 14.03 -0.87
C ILE A 105 21.23 14.46 0.51
#